data_53175b6fa5066182a746f18c9912e5a1
#
_entry.id   53175b6fa5066182a746f18c9912e5a1
#
_cell.length_a   1.000
_cell.length_b   1.000
_cell.length_c   1.000
_cell.angle_alpha   90.00
_cell.angle_beta   90.00
_cell.angle_gamma   90.00
#
_symmetry.space_group_name_H-M   'P 1'
#
loop_
_entity.id
_entity.type
_entity.pdbx_description
1 polymer ?
#
loop_
_entity_poly.entity_id
_entity_poly.type
_entity_poly.pdbx_seq_one_letter_code
_entity_poly.pdbx_strand_id
1 'polypeptide(L)'
;MTTSAADRGKNPDISPDPAVREALAWTQSARFLTTASLLTQLPAPDLPEVAFVGRSNAGKSTAINTLAQHRRLAFASKTPGRTQHINLFDLGPAGAPDGRWADLPGYGYAAVARGAKLRWQKVMADYLAGRSALAGIVMLVDCRHGFTPLDNQLLDFVSQRVGMGEVKLLVLLTKADKLNRNQQLRALAQAQKGLQGLATDVTDISVSLFSALSRQGLGDAALTLRQWRHPSNAAAEAAGAAAAAVAADLAAGAAAAADAAGTGLSPA
;
A
#
# COMPACT_ATOMS: atom_id res chain seq x y z
N MET A 1 52.24 13.77 -20.99
CA MET A 1 51.15 14.32 -20.14
C MET A 1 49.86 13.64 -20.57
N THR A 2 49.53 12.54 -19.89
CA THR A 2 48.37 11.71 -20.16
C THR A 2 47.28 12.09 -19.18
N THR A 3 46.25 12.76 -19.64
CA THR A 3 45.03 13.05 -18.88
C THR A 3 44.16 11.81 -18.79
N SER A 4 44.03 11.34 -17.59
CA SER A 4 43.17 10.23 -17.15
C SER A 4 41.70 10.49 -17.52
N ALA A 5 41.15 9.65 -18.37
CA ALA A 5 39.73 9.53 -18.58
C ALA A 5 39.17 8.51 -17.55
N ALA A 6 38.70 8.99 -16.43
CA ALA A 6 37.96 8.18 -15.50
C ALA A 6 37.06 9.06 -14.64
N ASP A 7 35.85 9.18 -14.98
CA ASP A 7 34.65 9.01 -14.14
C ASP A 7 33.39 9.17 -15.00
N ARG A 8 33.13 8.20 -15.85
CA ARG A 8 31.81 8.07 -16.50
C ARG A 8 30.86 7.46 -15.47
N GLY A 9 30.14 8.35 -14.79
CA GLY A 9 28.83 8.16 -14.24
C GLY A 9 28.51 6.76 -13.72
N LYS A 10 28.78 6.50 -12.44
CA LYS A 10 28.09 5.42 -11.73
C LYS A 10 26.59 5.69 -11.84
N ASN A 11 25.88 4.85 -12.58
CA ASN A 11 24.43 4.87 -12.62
C ASN A 11 23.93 4.72 -11.16
N PRO A 12 23.24 5.72 -10.58
CA PRO A 12 22.82 5.68 -9.18
C PRO A 12 21.81 4.56 -8.87
N ASP A 13 21.36 3.82 -9.89
CA ASP A 13 20.38 2.76 -9.80
C ASP A 13 20.93 1.37 -9.49
N ILE A 14 22.24 1.17 -9.54
CA ILE A 14 22.83 -0.14 -9.27
C ILE A 14 23.27 -0.19 -7.81
N SER A 15 22.32 -0.46 -6.92
CA SER A 15 22.67 -0.89 -5.57
C SER A 15 23.54 -2.14 -5.66
N PRO A 16 24.66 -2.22 -4.94
CA PRO A 16 25.49 -3.44 -4.87
C PRO A 16 24.73 -4.62 -4.23
N ASP A 17 23.70 -4.34 -3.44
CA ASP A 17 22.89 -5.35 -2.76
C ASP A 17 21.96 -6.09 -3.76
N PRO A 18 22.13 -7.42 -3.92
CA PRO A 18 21.27 -8.23 -4.78
C PRO A 18 19.78 -8.14 -4.41
N ALA A 19 19.45 -8.08 -3.10
CA ALA A 19 18.06 -8.00 -2.64
C ALA A 19 17.40 -6.70 -3.08
N VAL A 20 18.13 -5.57 -3.02
CA VAL A 20 17.64 -4.28 -3.53
C VAL A 20 17.41 -4.33 -5.04
N ARG A 21 18.34 -4.92 -5.80
CA ARG A 21 18.17 -5.05 -7.26
C ARG A 21 16.94 -5.88 -7.63
N GLU A 22 16.72 -7.00 -6.97
CA GLU A 22 15.54 -7.83 -7.18
C GLU A 22 14.25 -7.12 -6.77
N ALA A 23 14.27 -6.37 -5.66
CA ALA A 23 13.11 -5.58 -5.23
C ALA A 23 12.78 -4.46 -6.23
N LEU A 24 13.80 -3.77 -6.75
CA LEU A 24 13.62 -2.77 -7.80
C LEU A 24 13.11 -3.40 -9.09
N ALA A 25 13.64 -4.54 -9.52
CA ALA A 25 13.15 -5.26 -10.69
C ALA A 25 11.67 -5.65 -10.53
N TRP A 26 11.28 -6.08 -9.32
CA TRP A 26 9.89 -6.40 -9.01
C TRP A 26 8.98 -5.16 -9.06
N THR A 27 9.38 -4.02 -8.47
CA THR A 27 8.58 -2.79 -8.57
C THR A 27 8.46 -2.25 -9.99
N GLN A 28 9.48 -2.47 -10.84
CA GLN A 28 9.47 -2.10 -12.26
C GLN A 28 8.53 -2.96 -13.11
N SER A 29 8.14 -4.14 -12.63
CA SER A 29 7.16 -4.99 -13.31
C SER A 29 5.73 -4.47 -13.22
N ALA A 30 5.50 -3.40 -12.46
CA ALA A 30 4.18 -2.81 -12.26
C ALA A 30 3.51 -2.43 -13.58
N ARG A 31 2.31 -2.94 -13.82
CA ARG A 31 1.51 -2.69 -15.02
C ARG A 31 0.06 -2.41 -14.65
N PHE A 32 -0.56 -1.48 -15.37
CA PHE A 32 -1.95 -1.10 -15.13
C PHE A 32 -2.87 -2.32 -15.32
N LEU A 33 -3.75 -2.55 -14.34
CA LEU A 33 -4.76 -3.60 -14.38
C LEU A 33 -6.14 -3.01 -14.68
N THR A 34 -6.65 -2.15 -13.81
CA THR A 34 -8.01 -1.58 -13.93
C THR A 34 -8.18 -0.31 -13.12
N THR A 35 -9.27 0.39 -13.41
CA THR A 35 -9.76 1.53 -12.63
C THR A 35 -11.16 1.22 -12.11
N ALA A 36 -11.42 1.45 -10.84
CA ALA A 36 -12.70 1.21 -10.18
C ALA A 36 -13.23 2.44 -9.45
N SER A 37 -14.52 2.69 -9.58
CA SER A 37 -15.25 3.74 -8.84
C SER A 37 -15.94 3.18 -7.59
N LEU A 38 -16.13 1.86 -7.54
CA LEU A 38 -16.78 1.11 -6.45
C LEU A 38 -15.93 -0.14 -6.14
N LEU A 39 -15.96 -0.59 -4.89
CA LEU A 39 -15.26 -1.81 -4.47
C LEU A 39 -15.72 -3.07 -5.21
N THR A 40 -17.00 -3.14 -5.56
CA THR A 40 -17.58 -4.25 -6.31
C THR A 40 -17.05 -4.41 -7.73
N GLN A 41 -16.38 -3.38 -8.26
CA GLN A 41 -15.73 -3.39 -9.58
C GLN A 41 -14.29 -3.87 -9.51
N LEU A 42 -13.73 -4.02 -8.30
CA LEU A 42 -12.38 -4.55 -8.11
C LEU A 42 -12.37 -6.06 -8.36
N PRO A 43 -11.26 -6.60 -8.85
CA PRO A 43 -11.09 -8.06 -8.98
C PRO A 43 -11.14 -8.73 -7.61
N ALA A 44 -11.26 -10.05 -7.61
CA ALA A 44 -11.21 -10.86 -6.40
C ALA A 44 -9.96 -10.54 -5.58
N PRO A 45 -10.03 -10.57 -4.24
CA PRO A 45 -8.91 -10.28 -3.35
C PRO A 45 -7.98 -11.49 -3.20
N ASP A 46 -7.43 -11.95 -4.33
CA ASP A 46 -6.63 -13.17 -4.49
C ASP A 46 -5.11 -12.96 -4.37
N LEU A 47 -4.66 -11.71 -4.44
CA LEU A 47 -3.27 -11.33 -4.30
C LEU A 47 -3.09 -10.25 -3.23
N PRO A 48 -1.96 -10.21 -2.50
CA PRO A 48 -1.69 -9.15 -1.54
C PRO A 48 -1.66 -7.79 -2.24
N GLU A 49 -2.39 -6.85 -1.65
CA GLU A 49 -2.52 -5.48 -2.16
C GLU A 49 -1.81 -4.49 -1.24
N VAL A 50 -1.09 -3.53 -1.84
CA VAL A 50 -0.50 -2.40 -1.13
C VAL A 50 -1.17 -1.11 -1.58
N ALA A 51 -1.82 -0.41 -0.66
CA ALA A 51 -2.51 0.84 -0.92
C ALA A 51 -1.57 2.05 -0.80
N PHE A 52 -1.53 2.89 -1.81
CA PHE A 52 -0.86 4.18 -1.77
C PHE A 52 -1.87 5.26 -1.41
N VAL A 53 -1.64 5.93 -0.27
CA VAL A 53 -2.47 6.99 0.28
C VAL A 53 -1.66 8.25 0.50
N GLY A 54 -2.30 9.39 0.53
CA GLY A 54 -1.63 10.66 0.82
C GLY A 54 -2.49 11.85 0.41
N ARG A 55 -2.16 13.00 0.97
CA ARG A 55 -2.82 14.25 0.59
C ARG A 55 -2.58 14.55 -0.88
N SER A 56 -3.51 15.31 -1.45
CA SER A 56 -3.31 15.90 -2.78
C SER A 56 -1.98 16.66 -2.80
N ASN A 57 -1.17 16.40 -3.83
CA ASN A 57 0.19 16.95 -4.00
C ASN A 57 1.26 16.47 -2.97
N ALA A 58 1.00 15.44 -2.17
CA ALA A 58 2.02 14.80 -1.34
C ALA A 58 3.08 14.02 -2.16
N GLY A 59 2.87 13.88 -3.47
CA GLY A 59 3.82 13.19 -4.36
C GLY A 59 3.47 11.74 -4.64
N LYS A 60 2.24 11.28 -4.35
CA LYS A 60 1.79 9.90 -4.49
C LYS A 60 2.04 9.32 -5.89
N SER A 61 1.45 9.88 -6.93
CA SER A 61 1.66 9.39 -8.32
C SER A 61 3.12 9.52 -8.78
N THR A 62 3.85 10.51 -8.28
CA THR A 62 5.29 10.65 -8.54
C THR A 62 6.07 9.49 -7.90
N ALA A 63 5.75 9.14 -6.65
CA ALA A 63 6.40 8.02 -5.96
C ALA A 63 6.11 6.68 -6.65
N ILE A 64 4.83 6.40 -7.00
CA ILE A 64 4.45 5.21 -7.77
C ILE A 64 5.23 5.13 -9.09
N ASN A 65 5.27 6.21 -9.86
CA ASN A 65 5.99 6.26 -11.13
C ASN A 65 7.51 6.08 -10.95
N THR A 66 8.08 6.60 -9.86
CA THR A 66 9.51 6.46 -9.56
C THR A 66 9.84 5.02 -9.16
N LEU A 67 9.04 4.39 -8.31
CA LEU A 67 9.18 2.98 -7.91
C LEU A 67 9.05 2.04 -9.11
N ALA A 68 8.05 2.27 -9.95
CA ALA A 68 7.84 1.51 -11.17
C ALA A 68 8.84 1.83 -12.28
N GLN A 69 9.65 2.89 -12.13
CA GLN A 69 10.49 3.46 -13.19
C GLN A 69 9.71 3.71 -14.50
N HIS A 70 8.46 4.07 -14.37
CA HIS A 70 7.55 4.30 -15.48
C HIS A 70 7.05 5.75 -15.48
N ARG A 71 7.24 6.49 -16.57
CA ARG A 71 6.93 7.93 -16.61
C ARG A 71 5.47 8.30 -16.38
N ARG A 72 4.53 7.38 -16.68
CA ARG A 72 3.08 7.62 -16.65
C ARG A 72 2.28 6.37 -16.29
N LEU A 73 2.72 5.59 -15.32
CA LEU A 73 1.94 4.47 -14.80
C LEU A 73 0.75 5.02 -14.00
N ALA A 74 1.05 5.83 -12.99
CA ALA A 74 0.03 6.59 -12.26
C ALA A 74 -0.04 8.02 -12.82
N PHE A 75 -1.25 8.52 -13.05
CA PHE A 75 -1.44 9.86 -13.59
C PHE A 75 -1.27 10.91 -12.50
N ALA A 76 -0.13 11.62 -12.52
CA ALA A 76 0.08 12.82 -11.75
C ALA A 76 -0.69 13.98 -12.41
N SER A 77 -1.89 14.26 -11.97
CA SER A 77 -2.63 15.44 -12.43
C SER A 77 -2.16 16.69 -11.70
N LYS A 78 -1.80 17.73 -12.46
CA LYS A 78 -1.60 19.08 -11.91
C LYS A 78 -2.95 19.71 -11.52
N THR A 79 -4.05 19.22 -12.06
CA THR A 79 -5.41 19.64 -11.71
C THR A 79 -5.88 18.75 -10.55
N PRO A 80 -6.01 19.30 -9.36
CA PRO A 80 -6.44 18.57 -8.18
C PRO A 80 -7.89 18.07 -8.33
N GLY A 81 -8.23 16.92 -7.72
CA GLY A 81 -9.57 16.34 -7.77
C GLY A 81 -9.86 15.44 -8.97
N ARG A 82 -8.88 15.15 -9.83
CA ARG A 82 -9.08 14.32 -11.03
C ARG A 82 -9.04 12.81 -10.75
N THR A 83 -8.32 12.36 -9.74
CA THR A 83 -8.29 10.95 -9.35
C THR A 83 -9.40 10.70 -8.34
N GLN A 84 -10.58 10.32 -8.83
CA GLN A 84 -11.75 9.96 -8.01
C GLN A 84 -11.94 8.44 -7.93
N HIS A 85 -11.02 7.67 -8.50
CA HIS A 85 -11.12 6.24 -8.70
C HIS A 85 -9.91 5.53 -8.07
N ILE A 86 -10.08 4.27 -7.73
CA ILE A 86 -8.99 3.38 -7.35
C ILE A 86 -8.38 2.85 -8.64
N ASN A 87 -7.06 3.00 -8.81
CA ASN A 87 -6.33 2.35 -9.90
C ASN A 87 -5.54 1.18 -9.34
N LEU A 88 -5.71 0.00 -9.92
CA LEU A 88 -4.93 -1.19 -9.57
C LEU A 88 -3.83 -1.44 -10.59
N PHE A 89 -2.69 -1.90 -10.09
CA PHE A 89 -1.54 -2.30 -10.87
C PHE A 89 -1.09 -3.69 -10.42
N ASP A 90 -0.92 -4.62 -11.35
CA ASP A 90 -0.32 -5.92 -11.09
C ASP A 90 1.21 -5.81 -11.05
N LEU A 91 1.85 -6.59 -10.17
CA LEU A 91 3.29 -6.73 -10.06
C LEU A 91 3.70 -8.19 -10.13
N GLY A 92 4.97 -8.42 -10.50
CA GLY A 92 5.51 -9.76 -10.68
C GLY A 92 5.51 -10.21 -12.14
N PRO A 93 5.74 -11.50 -12.44
CA PRO A 93 5.83 -12.03 -13.78
C PRO A 93 4.59 -11.76 -14.63
N ALA A 94 4.76 -11.52 -15.93
CA ALA A 94 3.65 -11.38 -16.84
C ALA A 94 2.84 -12.68 -16.89
N GLY A 95 1.51 -12.58 -16.71
CA GLY A 95 0.60 -13.74 -16.67
C GLY A 95 0.54 -14.47 -15.32
N ALA A 96 1.44 -14.17 -14.39
CA ALA A 96 1.44 -14.75 -13.04
C ALA A 96 1.83 -13.68 -11.99
N PRO A 97 1.02 -12.62 -11.81
CA PRO A 97 1.31 -11.57 -10.82
C PRO A 97 1.32 -12.17 -9.41
N ASP A 98 2.18 -11.61 -8.55
CA ASP A 98 2.34 -12.04 -7.17
C ASP A 98 2.05 -10.93 -6.15
N GLY A 99 1.56 -9.77 -6.62
CA GLY A 99 1.14 -8.65 -5.79
C GLY A 99 0.44 -7.58 -6.60
N ARG A 100 -0.22 -6.67 -5.89
CA ARG A 100 -0.94 -5.52 -6.48
C ARG A 100 -0.63 -4.22 -5.75
N TRP A 101 -0.58 -3.14 -6.50
CA TRP A 101 -0.66 -1.79 -5.94
C TRP A 101 -2.01 -1.18 -6.20
N ALA A 102 -2.54 -0.46 -5.20
CA ALA A 102 -3.75 0.33 -5.30
C ALA A 102 -3.42 1.82 -5.12
N ASP A 103 -3.56 2.61 -6.17
CA ASP A 103 -3.46 4.07 -6.12
C ASP A 103 -4.82 4.62 -5.70
N LEU A 104 -4.96 4.98 -4.41
CA LEU A 104 -6.19 5.52 -3.87
C LEU A 104 -6.30 7.03 -4.13
N PRO A 105 -7.51 7.60 -4.18
CA PRO A 105 -7.71 9.05 -4.31
C PRO A 105 -6.97 9.83 -3.24
N GLY A 106 -6.33 10.94 -3.62
CA GLY A 106 -5.67 11.84 -2.65
C GLY A 106 -6.71 12.61 -1.82
N TYR A 107 -6.50 12.71 -0.51
CA TYR A 107 -7.38 13.47 0.39
C TYR A 107 -6.97 14.94 0.55
N GLY A 108 -7.82 15.75 1.18
CA GLY A 108 -7.51 17.14 1.57
C GLY A 108 -7.65 18.18 0.45
N TYR A 109 -8.35 17.87 -0.64
CA TYR A 109 -8.60 18.85 -1.67
C TYR A 109 -9.91 19.60 -1.45
N ALA A 110 -9.85 20.95 -1.41
CA ALA A 110 -10.98 21.82 -1.06
C ALA A 110 -11.96 22.10 -2.20
N ALA A 111 -11.52 22.04 -3.46
CA ALA A 111 -12.30 22.50 -4.61
C ALA A 111 -13.18 21.41 -5.28
N VAL A 112 -13.44 20.30 -4.60
CA VAL A 112 -14.35 19.25 -5.10
C VAL A 112 -15.74 19.47 -4.53
N ALA A 113 -16.79 19.31 -5.35
CA ALA A 113 -18.17 19.37 -4.90
C ALA A 113 -18.40 18.43 -3.69
N ARG A 114 -19.10 18.89 -2.66
CA ARG A 114 -19.27 18.20 -1.38
C ARG A 114 -19.75 16.75 -1.55
N GLY A 115 -20.69 16.49 -2.46
CA GLY A 115 -21.20 15.14 -2.70
C GLY A 115 -20.19 14.19 -3.36
N ALA A 116 -19.31 14.68 -4.24
CA ALA A 116 -18.24 13.88 -4.81
C ALA A 116 -17.16 13.58 -3.78
N LYS A 117 -16.82 14.54 -2.92
CA LYS A 117 -15.86 14.37 -1.82
C LYS A 117 -16.32 13.28 -0.84
N LEU A 118 -17.59 13.26 -0.45
CA LEU A 118 -18.14 12.25 0.45
C LEU A 118 -18.11 10.85 -0.16
N ARG A 119 -18.43 10.74 -1.47
CA ARG A 119 -18.41 9.43 -2.15
C ARG A 119 -17.01 8.81 -2.18
N TRP A 120 -16.00 9.56 -2.60
CA TRP A 120 -14.65 9.00 -2.68
C TRP A 120 -14.00 8.78 -1.29
N GLN A 121 -14.35 9.60 -0.29
CA GLN A 121 -13.96 9.34 1.10
C GLN A 121 -14.55 8.02 1.58
N LYS A 122 -15.82 7.75 1.27
CA LYS A 122 -16.47 6.47 1.59
C LYS A 122 -15.77 5.30 0.89
N VAL A 123 -15.52 5.37 -0.42
CA VAL A 123 -14.85 4.30 -1.17
C VAL A 123 -13.45 4.02 -0.64
N MET A 124 -12.68 5.06 -0.30
CA MET A 124 -11.35 4.91 0.31
C MET A 124 -11.45 4.28 1.71
N ALA A 125 -12.41 4.73 2.53
CA ALA A 125 -12.64 4.18 3.86
C ALA A 125 -13.06 2.71 3.78
N ASP A 126 -14.02 2.39 2.93
CA ASP A 126 -14.49 1.01 2.72
C ASP A 126 -13.35 0.10 2.23
N TYR A 127 -12.46 0.61 1.36
CA TYR A 127 -11.28 -0.12 0.90
C TYR A 127 -10.30 -0.40 2.05
N LEU A 128 -9.92 0.63 2.80
CA LEU A 128 -8.95 0.51 3.89
C LEU A 128 -9.48 -0.30 5.07
N ALA A 129 -10.78 -0.23 5.36
CA ALA A 129 -11.41 -0.99 6.44
C ALA A 129 -11.70 -2.44 6.08
N GLY A 130 -12.21 -2.69 4.85
CA GLY A 130 -12.84 -3.97 4.52
C GLY A 130 -12.12 -4.80 3.46
N ARG A 131 -11.10 -4.28 2.75
CA ARG A 131 -10.41 -5.07 1.72
C ARG A 131 -9.54 -6.15 2.35
N SER A 132 -9.92 -7.42 2.18
CA SER A 132 -9.21 -8.57 2.78
C SER A 132 -7.81 -8.78 2.19
N ALA A 133 -7.60 -8.43 0.91
CA ALA A 133 -6.29 -8.48 0.25
C ALA A 133 -5.31 -7.40 0.71
N LEU A 134 -5.76 -6.39 1.47
CA LEU A 134 -4.89 -5.28 1.89
C LEU A 134 -3.83 -5.76 2.87
N ALA A 135 -2.59 -5.90 2.38
CA ALA A 135 -1.42 -6.34 3.15
C ALA A 135 -0.62 -5.17 3.73
N GLY A 136 -0.71 -3.99 3.10
CA GLY A 136 0.05 -2.83 3.55
C GLY A 136 -0.45 -1.50 3.01
N ILE A 137 -0.08 -0.44 3.71
CA ILE A 137 -0.39 0.95 3.36
C ILE A 137 0.91 1.73 3.22
N VAL A 138 1.11 2.37 2.08
CA VAL A 138 2.17 3.37 1.87
C VAL A 138 1.55 4.75 1.99
N MET A 139 1.89 5.44 3.06
CA MET A 139 1.42 6.80 3.32
C MET A 139 2.45 7.83 2.88
N LEU A 140 2.08 8.68 1.92
CA LEU A 140 2.94 9.72 1.38
C LEU A 140 2.72 11.03 2.12
N VAL A 141 3.76 11.52 2.78
CA VAL A 141 3.75 12.75 3.57
C VAL A 141 4.83 13.70 3.04
N ASP A 142 4.48 14.93 2.72
CA ASP A 142 5.47 15.94 2.32
C ASP A 142 6.35 16.29 3.54
N CYS A 143 7.64 15.95 3.49
CA CYS A 143 8.56 16.08 4.61
C CYS A 143 8.73 17.53 5.12
N ARG A 144 8.36 18.54 4.32
CA ARG A 144 8.41 19.95 4.71
C ARG A 144 7.32 20.34 5.71
N HIS A 145 6.24 19.57 5.74
CA HIS A 145 5.05 19.88 6.55
C HIS A 145 4.83 18.86 7.67
N GLY A 146 5.37 17.65 7.55
CA GLY A 146 5.08 16.55 8.47
C GLY A 146 3.61 16.12 8.42
N PHE A 147 3.16 15.41 9.45
CA PHE A 147 1.76 14.99 9.57
C PHE A 147 0.84 16.19 9.76
N THR A 148 -0.19 16.27 8.94
CA THR A 148 -1.26 17.26 9.06
C THR A 148 -2.45 16.64 9.80
N PRO A 149 -3.44 17.44 10.24
CA PRO A 149 -4.65 16.90 10.88
C PRO A 149 -5.36 15.81 10.07
N LEU A 150 -5.36 15.91 8.73
CA LEU A 150 -5.95 14.88 7.87
C LEU A 150 -5.10 13.61 7.79
N ASP A 151 -3.78 13.74 7.88
CA ASP A 151 -2.89 12.59 7.96
C ASP A 151 -3.11 11.84 9.28
N ASN A 152 -3.25 12.56 10.39
CA ASN A 152 -3.56 11.96 11.69
C ASN A 152 -4.94 11.27 11.69
N GLN A 153 -5.97 11.89 11.10
CA GLN A 153 -7.28 11.24 10.95
C GLN A 153 -7.20 9.92 10.16
N LEU A 154 -6.35 9.85 9.14
CA LEU A 154 -6.15 8.61 8.41
C LEU A 154 -5.40 7.57 9.26
N LEU A 155 -4.35 7.98 9.99
CA LEU A 155 -3.63 7.10 10.92
C LEU A 155 -4.56 6.55 12.00
N ASP A 156 -5.40 7.40 12.60
CA ASP A 156 -6.41 6.99 13.58
C ASP A 156 -7.39 5.98 12.97
N PHE A 157 -7.83 6.22 11.72
CA PHE A 157 -8.76 5.34 11.01
C PHE A 157 -8.19 3.95 10.76
N VAL A 158 -6.90 3.84 10.41
CA VAL A 158 -6.26 2.54 10.12
C VAL A 158 -5.60 1.92 11.35
N SER A 159 -5.60 2.62 12.50
CA SER A 159 -4.88 2.25 13.72
C SER A 159 -5.21 0.84 14.23
N GLN A 160 -6.47 0.43 14.17
CA GLN A 160 -6.89 -0.89 14.60
C GLN A 160 -6.23 -1.99 13.77
N ARG A 161 -6.35 -1.95 12.45
CA ARG A 161 -5.78 -2.97 11.55
C ARG A 161 -4.25 -3.00 11.60
N VAL A 162 -3.62 -1.82 11.70
CA VAL A 162 -2.16 -1.71 11.85
C VAL A 162 -1.73 -2.23 13.21
N GLY A 163 -2.41 -1.83 14.29
CA GLY A 163 -2.11 -2.25 15.66
C GLY A 163 -2.28 -3.75 15.92
N MET A 164 -3.20 -4.40 15.18
CA MET A 164 -3.39 -5.85 15.22
C MET A 164 -2.42 -6.61 14.28
N GLY A 165 -1.54 -5.93 13.56
CA GLY A 165 -0.60 -6.54 12.60
C GLY A 165 -1.25 -7.10 11.33
N GLU A 166 -2.54 -6.82 11.10
CA GLU A 166 -3.22 -7.24 9.87
C GLU A 166 -2.71 -6.50 8.64
N VAL A 167 -2.38 -5.21 8.81
CA VAL A 167 -1.93 -4.32 7.75
C VAL A 167 -0.64 -3.63 8.16
N LYS A 168 0.37 -3.72 7.32
CA LYS A 168 1.66 -3.08 7.52
C LYS A 168 1.60 -1.61 7.09
N LEU A 169 2.45 -0.75 7.69
CA LEU A 169 2.47 0.68 7.39
C LEU A 169 3.87 1.18 7.05
N LEU A 170 4.03 1.74 5.86
CA LEU A 170 5.23 2.48 5.44
C LEU A 170 4.88 3.96 5.26
N VAL A 171 5.52 4.83 6.01
CA VAL A 171 5.43 6.28 5.80
C VAL A 171 6.62 6.73 4.96
N LEU A 172 6.35 7.23 3.76
CA LEU A 172 7.35 7.86 2.89
C LEU A 172 7.30 9.37 3.05
N LEU A 173 8.34 9.93 3.66
CA LEU A 173 8.54 11.37 3.79
C LEU A 173 9.07 11.91 2.46
N THR A 174 8.15 12.30 1.58
CA THR A 174 8.43 12.70 0.20
C THR A 174 9.10 14.07 0.10
N LYS A 175 9.70 14.35 -1.08
CA LYS A 175 10.38 15.61 -1.38
C LYS A 175 11.55 15.89 -0.45
N ALA A 176 12.25 14.87 0.01
CA ALA A 176 13.39 14.98 0.90
C ALA A 176 14.50 15.86 0.32
N ASP A 177 14.61 15.94 -1.02
CA ASP A 177 15.53 16.84 -1.74
C ASP A 177 15.30 18.34 -1.47
N LYS A 178 14.16 18.71 -0.89
CA LYS A 178 13.85 20.11 -0.51
C LYS A 178 14.36 20.51 0.88
N LEU A 179 14.90 19.55 1.63
CA LEU A 179 15.42 19.74 2.98
C LEU A 179 16.92 19.46 3.01
N ASN A 180 17.66 20.24 3.84
CA ASN A 180 19.04 19.90 4.17
C ASN A 180 19.08 18.70 5.14
N ARG A 181 20.28 18.14 5.36
CA ARG A 181 20.47 16.92 6.17
C ARG A 181 19.89 17.03 7.59
N ASN A 182 20.11 18.18 8.25
CA ASN A 182 19.59 18.36 9.62
C ASN A 182 18.07 18.44 9.66
N GLN A 183 17.45 19.08 8.66
CA GLN A 183 16.01 19.15 8.52
C GLN A 183 15.42 17.76 8.19
N GLN A 184 16.09 16.97 7.35
CA GLN A 184 15.68 15.59 7.04
C GLN A 184 15.68 14.72 8.31
N LEU A 185 16.73 14.78 9.14
CA LEU A 185 16.81 14.04 10.39
C LEU A 185 15.71 14.45 11.38
N ARG A 186 15.43 15.76 11.49
CA ARG A 186 14.34 16.27 12.33
C ARG A 186 12.97 15.78 11.84
N ALA A 187 12.71 15.84 10.54
CA ALA A 187 11.46 15.36 9.95
C ALA A 187 11.26 13.86 10.20
N LEU A 188 12.34 13.05 10.07
CA LEU A 188 12.31 11.63 10.34
C LEU A 188 11.99 11.34 11.81
N ALA A 189 12.71 11.98 12.74
CA ALA A 189 12.48 11.81 14.19
C ALA A 189 11.06 12.25 14.61
N GLN A 190 10.56 13.35 14.04
CA GLN A 190 9.20 13.82 14.33
C GLN A 190 8.13 12.85 13.80
N ALA A 191 8.32 12.28 12.61
CA ALA A 191 7.40 11.29 12.06
C ALA A 191 7.42 10.00 12.89
N GLN A 192 8.60 9.50 13.29
CA GLN A 192 8.73 8.34 14.16
C GLN A 192 8.02 8.57 15.51
N LYS A 193 8.21 9.74 16.11
CA LYS A 193 7.50 10.11 17.36
C LYS A 193 5.98 10.10 17.17
N GLY A 194 5.47 10.62 16.04
CA GLY A 194 4.03 10.65 15.75
C GLY A 194 3.40 9.27 15.59
N LEU A 195 4.21 8.25 15.28
CA LEU A 195 3.74 6.86 15.08
C LEU A 195 3.90 5.98 16.31
N GLN A 196 4.56 6.45 17.38
CA GLN A 196 4.82 5.65 18.59
C GLN A 196 3.53 5.09 19.22
N GLY A 197 2.43 5.85 19.16
CA GLY A 197 1.13 5.39 19.68
C GLY A 197 0.46 4.27 18.91
N LEU A 198 0.94 3.96 17.68
CA LEU A 198 0.44 2.85 16.87
C LEU A 198 1.30 1.58 17.01
N ALA A 199 2.49 1.70 17.59
CA ALA A 199 3.43 0.59 17.70
C ALA A 199 3.00 -0.39 18.80
N THR A 200 2.91 -1.68 18.44
CA THR A 200 2.72 -2.82 19.34
C THR A 200 3.76 -3.89 18.99
N ASP A 201 3.83 -4.97 19.71
CA ASP A 201 4.79 -6.07 19.46
C ASP A 201 4.55 -6.79 18.12
N VAL A 202 3.38 -6.63 17.53
CA VAL A 202 2.98 -7.30 16.26
C VAL A 202 2.94 -6.36 15.06
N THR A 203 3.15 -5.05 15.26
CA THR A 203 3.07 -4.08 14.16
C THR A 203 4.33 -4.07 13.29
N ASP A 204 4.12 -3.95 11.98
CA ASP A 204 5.17 -3.63 11.00
C ASP A 204 4.98 -2.18 10.52
N ILE A 205 5.65 -1.25 11.20
CA ILE A 205 5.60 0.19 10.90
C ILE A 205 7.00 0.69 10.59
N SER A 206 7.17 1.31 9.44
CA SER A 206 8.42 1.92 9.03
C SER A 206 8.25 3.33 8.49
N VAL A 207 9.31 4.13 8.63
CA VAL A 207 9.36 5.52 8.12
C VAL A 207 10.66 5.69 7.34
N SER A 208 10.57 6.22 6.13
CA SER A 208 11.72 6.47 5.28
C SER A 208 11.64 7.85 4.61
N LEU A 209 12.79 8.48 4.42
CA LEU A 209 12.92 9.65 3.55
C LEU A 209 12.82 9.21 2.09
N PHE A 210 12.09 9.95 1.29
CA PHE A 210 11.92 9.64 -0.12
C PHE A 210 12.06 10.87 -1.01
N SER A 211 12.85 10.76 -2.07
CA SER A 211 12.93 11.76 -3.12
C SER A 211 12.90 11.10 -4.50
N ALA A 212 11.89 11.44 -5.28
CA ALA A 212 11.82 11.01 -6.68
C ALA A 212 12.92 11.66 -7.54
N LEU A 213 13.39 12.85 -7.16
CA LEU A 213 14.41 13.60 -7.92
C LEU A 213 15.81 12.99 -7.72
N SER A 214 16.21 12.76 -6.47
CA SER A 214 17.53 12.21 -6.12
C SER A 214 17.53 10.68 -5.96
N ARG A 215 16.35 10.03 -6.05
CA ARG A 215 16.13 8.60 -5.81
C ARG A 215 16.50 8.13 -4.40
N GLN A 216 16.59 9.07 -3.46
CA GLN A 216 16.80 8.74 -2.05
C GLN A 216 15.66 7.88 -1.52
N GLY A 217 15.97 6.78 -0.81
CA GLY A 217 14.98 5.88 -0.21
C GLY A 217 14.27 4.96 -1.20
N LEU A 218 14.62 4.98 -2.49
CA LEU A 218 13.97 4.16 -3.52
C LEU A 218 14.19 2.66 -3.28
N GLY A 219 15.44 2.27 -3.01
CA GLY A 219 15.80 0.87 -2.75
C GLY A 219 15.14 0.33 -1.50
N ASP A 220 15.17 1.10 -0.41
CA ASP A 220 14.55 0.71 0.88
C ASP A 220 13.03 0.54 0.74
N ALA A 221 12.38 1.48 0.07
CA ALA A 221 10.95 1.37 -0.21
C ALA A 221 10.62 0.15 -1.08
N ALA A 222 11.42 -0.14 -2.11
CA ALA A 222 11.23 -1.30 -2.96
C ALA A 222 11.39 -2.61 -2.18
N LEU A 223 12.40 -2.71 -1.29
CA LEU A 223 12.61 -3.87 -0.42
C LEU A 223 11.42 -4.11 0.49
N THR A 224 10.95 -3.07 1.18
CA THR A 224 9.79 -3.14 2.07
C THR A 224 8.55 -3.62 1.31
N LEU A 225 8.27 -3.02 0.15
CA LEU A 225 7.10 -3.38 -0.66
C LEU A 225 7.18 -4.81 -1.19
N ARG A 226 8.36 -5.29 -1.58
CA ARG A 226 8.54 -6.67 -2.04
C ARG A 226 8.35 -7.67 -0.91
N GLN A 227 8.75 -7.35 0.33
CA GLN A 227 8.52 -8.20 1.50
C GLN A 227 7.02 -8.34 1.81
N TRP A 228 6.23 -7.31 1.53
CA TRP A 228 4.79 -7.29 1.82
C TRP A 228 3.93 -8.11 0.86
N ARG A 229 4.49 -8.68 -0.20
CA ARG A 229 3.78 -9.63 -1.07
C ARG A 229 3.43 -10.95 -0.36
N HIS A 230 4.06 -11.22 0.78
CA HIS A 230 3.66 -12.31 1.65
C HIS A 230 2.73 -11.77 2.73
N PRO A 231 1.62 -12.47 3.05
CA PRO A 231 0.75 -12.06 4.16
C PRO A 231 1.56 -11.96 5.45
N SER A 232 1.20 -11.02 6.33
CA SER A 232 1.74 -11.02 7.70
C SER A 232 1.35 -12.32 8.39
N ASN A 233 2.15 -12.79 9.37
CA ASN A 233 1.80 -13.99 10.13
C ASN A 233 0.39 -13.86 10.75
N ALA A 234 0.02 -12.68 11.27
CA ALA A 234 -1.31 -12.43 11.81
C ALA A 234 -2.42 -12.49 10.73
N ALA A 235 -2.17 -12.00 9.51
CA ALA A 235 -3.13 -12.11 8.40
C ALA A 235 -3.24 -13.55 7.89
N ALA A 236 -2.15 -14.31 7.90
CA ALA A 236 -2.17 -15.74 7.55
C ALA A 236 -2.94 -16.56 8.59
N GLU A 237 -2.76 -16.28 9.89
CA GLU A 237 -3.50 -16.91 10.98
C GLU A 237 -4.99 -16.54 10.93
N ALA A 238 -5.34 -15.28 10.71
CA ALA A 238 -6.72 -14.84 10.58
C ALA A 238 -7.41 -15.47 9.35
N ALA A 239 -6.71 -15.57 8.22
CA ALA A 239 -7.22 -16.23 7.02
C ALA A 239 -7.41 -17.75 7.24
N GLY A 240 -6.47 -18.38 7.94
CA GLY A 240 -6.55 -19.78 8.36
C GLY A 240 -7.73 -20.04 9.30
N ALA A 241 -7.95 -19.17 10.29
CA ALA A 241 -9.07 -19.25 11.22
C ALA A 241 -10.42 -19.05 10.52
N ALA A 242 -10.51 -18.07 9.60
CA ALA A 242 -11.71 -17.84 8.82
C ALA A 242 -12.05 -19.02 7.89
N ALA A 243 -11.03 -19.60 7.23
CA ALA A 243 -11.20 -20.79 6.39
C ALA A 243 -11.65 -22.01 7.21
N ALA A 244 -11.09 -22.20 8.41
CA ALA A 244 -11.48 -23.26 9.33
C ALA A 244 -12.92 -23.08 9.83
N ALA A 245 -13.35 -21.85 10.13
CA ALA A 245 -14.71 -21.54 10.54
C ALA A 245 -15.73 -21.85 9.42
N VAL A 246 -15.44 -21.46 8.18
CA VAL A 246 -16.29 -21.78 7.00
C VAL A 246 -16.35 -23.28 6.76
N ALA A 247 -15.23 -24.01 6.88
CA ALA A 247 -15.19 -25.45 6.74
C ALA A 247 -16.03 -26.15 7.83
N ALA A 248 -15.98 -25.67 9.08
CA ALA A 248 -16.78 -26.20 10.18
C ALA A 248 -18.28 -25.95 9.96
N ASP A 249 -18.66 -24.78 9.45
CA ASP A 249 -20.07 -24.46 9.17
C ASP A 249 -20.64 -25.29 8.02
N LEU A 250 -19.84 -25.53 6.97
CA LEU A 250 -20.19 -26.43 5.86
C LEU A 250 -20.35 -27.91 6.35
N ALA A 251 -19.45 -28.35 7.24
CA ALA A 251 -19.53 -29.70 7.81
C ALA A 251 -20.75 -29.88 8.71
N ALA A 252 -21.10 -28.89 9.53
CA ALA A 252 -22.28 -28.87 10.37
C ALA A 252 -23.57 -28.87 9.54
N GLY A 253 -23.63 -28.10 8.45
CA GLY A 253 -24.74 -28.05 7.51
C GLY A 253 -24.95 -29.42 6.79
N ALA A 254 -23.87 -30.09 6.41
CA ALA A 254 -23.92 -31.42 5.77
C ALA A 254 -24.38 -32.49 6.75
N ALA A 255 -23.97 -32.45 8.02
CA ALA A 255 -24.42 -33.36 9.06
C ALA A 255 -25.92 -33.20 9.37
N ALA A 256 -26.41 -31.96 9.47
CA ALA A 256 -27.82 -31.66 9.69
C ALA A 256 -28.71 -32.11 8.51
N ALA A 257 -28.21 -32.01 7.28
CA ALA A 257 -28.91 -32.49 6.09
C ALA A 257 -28.97 -34.02 6.03
N ALA A 258 -27.94 -34.73 6.51
CA ALA A 258 -27.90 -36.20 6.58
C ALA A 258 -28.87 -36.73 7.65
N ASP A 259 -28.97 -36.06 8.79
CA ASP A 259 -29.89 -36.43 9.88
C ASP A 259 -31.37 -36.24 9.49
N ALA A 260 -31.67 -35.15 8.75
CA ALA A 260 -33.00 -34.88 8.21
C ALA A 260 -33.45 -35.94 7.16
N ALA A 261 -32.51 -36.50 6.41
CA ALA A 261 -32.81 -37.56 5.42
C ALA A 261 -32.98 -38.95 6.03
N GLY A 262 -32.46 -39.20 7.24
CA GLY A 262 -32.52 -40.49 7.94
C GLY A 262 -33.82 -40.76 8.68
N THR A 263 -34.69 -39.77 8.92
CA THR A 263 -35.93 -39.92 9.73
C THR A 263 -37.16 -40.23 8.92
N GLY A 264 -37.07 -40.52 7.62
CA GLY A 264 -38.20 -40.66 6.69
C GLY A 264 -38.65 -42.09 6.35
N LEU A 265 -38.16 -43.15 6.99
CA LEU A 265 -38.62 -44.52 6.72
C LEU A 265 -39.17 -45.18 7.99
N SER A 266 -40.46 -45.01 8.25
CA SER A 266 -41.20 -45.88 9.15
C SER A 266 -41.94 -46.95 8.29
N PRO A 267 -41.79 -48.25 8.52
CA PRO A 267 -42.53 -49.27 7.79
C PRO A 267 -43.93 -49.38 8.36
N ALA A 268 -44.90 -49.34 7.47
CA ALA A 268 -46.28 -49.79 7.74
C ALA A 268 -46.43 -51.27 7.45
#